data_215eb7e8db76edd9e34a38b618c38e58
#
_entry.id   215eb7e8db76edd9e34a38b618c38e58
#
_cell.length_a   1.000
_cell.length_b   1.000
_cell.length_c   1.000
_cell.angle_alpha   90.00
_cell.angle_beta   90.00
_cell.angle_gamma   90.00
#
_symmetry.space_group_name_H-M   'P 1'
#
loop_
_entity.id
_entity.type
_entity.pdbx_description
1 polymer ?
#
loop_
_entity_poly.entity_id
_entity_poly.type
_entity_poly.pdbx_seq_one_letter_code
_entity_poly.pdbx_strand_id
1 'polypeptide(L)'
;MPAEPPTSEPTPSPFLEAARGGCPDRVPIWFQRQAGRSLPEYRAVRGSGSITEAILQPELAAEITLQPVRRYGVDAAVLFSDIVTPVHAIGVDIDVVPGIGPVVEQPFRSRADLGRLRPLDPEA
;
A
#
# COMPACT_ATOMS: atom_id res chain seq x y z
N MET A 1 18.95 -12.72 -33.73
CA MET A 1 19.15 -11.65 -32.74
C MET A 1 17.79 -11.24 -32.27
N PRO A 2 17.44 -11.37 -30.99
CA PRO A 2 16.17 -10.83 -30.48
C PRO A 2 16.29 -9.30 -30.44
N ALA A 3 15.27 -8.61 -30.96
CA ALA A 3 15.18 -7.16 -30.93
C ALA A 3 15.03 -6.69 -29.47
N GLU A 4 15.91 -5.80 -29.02
CA GLU A 4 15.72 -5.08 -27.75
C GLU A 4 14.39 -4.33 -27.80
N PRO A 5 13.59 -4.39 -26.72
CA PRO A 5 12.38 -3.58 -26.64
C PRO A 5 12.78 -2.09 -26.64
N PRO A 6 11.98 -1.22 -27.26
CA PRO A 6 12.29 0.20 -27.30
C PRO A 6 12.33 0.74 -25.87
N THR A 7 13.48 1.23 -25.43
CA THR A 7 13.63 2.04 -24.23
C THR A 7 12.98 3.40 -24.47
N SER A 8 11.65 3.45 -24.33
CA SER A 8 10.97 4.74 -24.23
C SER A 8 11.43 5.38 -22.91
N GLU A 9 12.15 6.49 -22.99
CA GLU A 9 12.42 7.30 -21.80
C GLU A 9 11.08 7.59 -21.09
N PRO A 10 10.99 7.34 -19.79
CA PRO A 10 9.73 7.56 -19.08
C PRO A 10 9.37 9.05 -19.20
N THR A 11 8.16 9.33 -19.66
CA THR A 11 7.62 10.69 -19.72
C THR A 11 7.82 11.36 -18.35
N PRO A 12 8.38 12.57 -18.29
CA PRO A 12 8.61 13.26 -17.02
C PRO A 12 7.33 13.31 -16.20
N SER A 13 7.35 12.74 -14.98
CA SER A 13 6.20 12.79 -14.09
C SER A 13 6.10 14.18 -13.46
N PRO A 14 4.99 14.91 -13.61
CA PRO A 14 4.79 16.21 -12.97
C PRO A 14 5.00 16.14 -11.46
N PHE A 15 4.64 15.04 -10.83
CA PHE A 15 4.87 14.82 -9.41
C PHE A 15 6.36 14.76 -9.05
N LEU A 16 7.14 14.01 -9.81
CA LEU A 16 8.59 13.90 -9.58
C LEU A 16 9.32 15.20 -9.89
N GLU A 17 8.88 15.94 -10.89
CA GLU A 17 9.44 17.25 -11.22
C GLU A 17 9.20 18.24 -10.06
N ALA A 18 7.97 18.34 -9.56
CA ALA A 18 7.65 19.18 -8.42
C ALA A 18 8.40 18.76 -7.15
N ALA A 19 8.51 17.44 -6.89
CA ALA A 19 9.23 16.91 -5.73
C ALA A 19 10.73 17.21 -5.76
N ARG A 20 11.31 17.43 -6.95
CA ARG A 20 12.71 17.85 -7.16
C ARG A 20 12.90 19.35 -7.16
N GLY A 21 11.86 20.13 -6.90
CA GLY A 21 11.89 21.59 -6.89
C GLY A 21 11.75 22.24 -8.27
N GLY A 22 11.36 21.48 -9.29
CA GLY A 22 11.03 22.01 -10.62
C GLY A 22 9.63 22.63 -10.69
N CYS A 23 9.30 23.17 -11.86
CA CYS A 23 8.00 23.76 -12.17
C CYS A 23 7.31 22.96 -13.27
N PRO A 24 6.52 21.93 -12.93
CA PRO A 24 5.77 21.19 -13.93
C PRO A 24 4.67 22.05 -14.56
N ASP A 25 4.27 21.70 -15.78
CA ASP A 25 3.23 22.44 -16.54
C ASP A 25 1.87 22.50 -15.83
N ARG A 26 1.63 21.63 -14.88
CA ARG A 26 0.43 21.59 -14.05
C ARG A 26 0.73 21.13 -12.63
N VAL A 27 -0.12 21.49 -11.69
CA VAL A 27 -0.03 21.01 -10.31
C VAL A 27 -0.32 19.50 -10.29
N PRO A 28 0.63 18.67 -9.80
CA PRO A 28 0.39 17.25 -9.67
C PRO A 28 -0.61 16.95 -8.55
N ILE A 29 -1.44 15.93 -8.76
CA ILE A 29 -2.54 15.59 -7.85
C ILE A 29 -2.39 14.15 -7.38
N TRP A 30 -2.51 13.95 -6.09
CA TRP A 30 -2.72 12.66 -5.45
C TRP A 30 -3.64 12.79 -4.24
N PHE A 31 -4.25 11.69 -3.80
CA PHE A 31 -5.13 11.69 -2.64
C PHE A 31 -4.60 10.71 -1.59
N GLN A 32 -4.51 11.14 -0.34
CA GLN A 32 -3.98 10.34 0.77
C GLN A 32 -4.74 9.01 0.98
N ARG A 33 -6.03 8.97 0.69
CA ARG A 33 -6.88 7.78 0.84
C ARG A 33 -7.47 7.38 -0.51
N GLN A 34 -6.61 7.06 -1.45
CA GLN A 34 -7.01 6.72 -2.82
C GLN A 34 -7.76 5.40 -2.90
N ALA A 35 -7.32 4.35 -2.18
CA ALA A 35 -7.99 3.06 -2.11
C ALA A 35 -9.34 3.19 -1.39
N GLY A 36 -10.11 4.19 -1.84
CA GLY A 36 -11.32 4.58 -1.18
C GLY A 36 -12.40 3.52 -1.27
N ARG A 37 -13.04 3.26 -0.15
CA ARG A 37 -14.27 2.47 -0.05
C ARG A 37 -15.39 2.97 -0.97
N SER A 38 -15.21 4.14 -1.56
CA SER A 38 -16.13 4.78 -2.52
C SER A 38 -16.10 4.13 -3.90
N LEU A 39 -14.99 3.51 -4.30
CA LEU A 39 -14.86 2.92 -5.63
C LEU A 39 -15.63 1.62 -5.75
N PRO A 40 -16.52 1.46 -6.75
CA PRO A 40 -17.18 0.19 -6.99
C PRO A 40 -16.20 -0.93 -7.33
N GLU A 41 -15.11 -0.63 -8.06
CA GLU A 41 -14.03 -1.57 -8.37
C GLU A 41 -13.34 -2.09 -7.10
N TYR A 42 -13.09 -1.22 -6.13
CA TYR A 42 -12.55 -1.62 -4.84
C TYR A 42 -13.46 -2.64 -4.15
N ARG A 43 -14.76 -2.37 -4.09
CA ARG A 43 -15.71 -3.27 -3.47
C ARG A 43 -15.80 -4.61 -4.19
N ALA A 44 -15.68 -4.62 -5.51
CA ALA A 44 -15.74 -5.83 -6.34
C ALA A 44 -14.55 -6.77 -6.06
N VAL A 45 -13.33 -6.23 -5.92
CA VAL A 45 -12.13 -7.07 -5.74
C VAL A 45 -11.80 -7.34 -4.27
N ARG A 46 -12.17 -6.43 -3.36
CA ARG A 46 -11.82 -6.51 -1.94
C ARG A 46 -12.51 -7.68 -1.23
N GLY A 47 -13.73 -8.00 -1.62
CA GLY A 47 -14.52 -9.03 -0.93
C GLY A 47 -14.83 -8.69 0.53
N SER A 48 -15.10 -9.73 1.33
CA SER A 48 -15.52 -9.62 2.73
C SER A 48 -14.42 -10.00 3.76
N GLY A 49 -13.23 -10.40 3.33
CA GLY A 49 -12.10 -10.76 4.20
C GLY A 49 -11.55 -9.60 5.03
N SER A 50 -10.57 -9.84 5.90
CA SER A 50 -9.94 -8.78 6.70
C SER A 50 -9.10 -7.83 5.83
N ILE A 51 -8.84 -6.62 6.32
CA ILE A 51 -7.94 -5.67 5.63
C ILE A 51 -6.53 -6.25 5.58
N THR A 52 -6.08 -6.88 6.66
CA THR A 52 -4.77 -7.50 6.76
C THR A 52 -4.59 -8.61 5.72
N GLU A 53 -5.58 -9.50 5.57
CA GLU A 53 -5.55 -10.53 4.52
C GLU A 53 -5.42 -9.95 3.10
N ALA A 54 -6.10 -8.85 2.82
CA ALA A 54 -6.01 -8.21 1.51
C ALA A 54 -4.66 -7.52 1.26
N ILE A 55 -4.05 -6.93 2.30
CA ILE A 55 -2.73 -6.31 2.23
C ILE A 55 -1.64 -7.36 2.00
N LEU A 56 -1.78 -8.54 2.60
CA LEU A 56 -0.83 -9.65 2.49
C LEU A 56 -0.94 -10.42 1.15
N GLN A 57 -1.82 -10.00 0.25
CA GLN A 57 -1.92 -10.51 -1.12
C GLN A 57 -1.35 -9.48 -2.09
N PRO A 58 -0.10 -9.65 -2.59
CA PRO A 58 0.59 -8.63 -3.38
C PRO A 58 -0.18 -8.20 -4.63
N GLU A 59 -0.78 -9.13 -5.35
CA GLU A 59 -1.54 -8.86 -6.57
C GLU A 59 -2.80 -8.04 -6.26
N LEU A 60 -3.50 -8.37 -5.17
CA LEU A 60 -4.68 -7.64 -4.73
C LEU A 60 -4.31 -6.24 -4.23
N ALA A 61 -3.24 -6.13 -3.45
CA ALA A 61 -2.74 -4.84 -2.97
C ALA A 61 -2.32 -3.92 -4.13
N ALA A 62 -1.63 -4.47 -5.13
CA ALA A 62 -1.25 -3.74 -6.34
C ALA A 62 -2.47 -3.30 -7.14
N GLU A 63 -3.44 -4.18 -7.36
CA GLU A 63 -4.68 -3.86 -8.07
C GLU A 63 -5.43 -2.72 -7.39
N ILE A 64 -5.67 -2.82 -6.08
CA ILE A 64 -6.35 -1.78 -5.29
C ILE A 64 -5.58 -0.46 -5.34
N THR A 65 -4.26 -0.50 -5.27
CA THR A 65 -3.39 0.68 -5.35
C THR A 65 -3.53 1.40 -6.69
N LEU A 66 -3.67 0.67 -7.79
CA LEU A 66 -3.70 1.23 -9.14
C LEU A 66 -5.10 1.68 -9.60
N GLN A 67 -6.17 1.22 -8.96
CA GLN A 67 -7.55 1.61 -9.33
C GLN A 67 -7.77 3.13 -9.42
N PRO A 68 -7.37 3.93 -8.41
CA PRO A 68 -7.54 5.38 -8.49
C PRO A 68 -6.70 6.04 -9.59
N VAL A 69 -5.52 5.51 -9.87
CA VAL A 69 -4.67 6.00 -10.96
C VAL A 69 -5.36 5.81 -12.30
N ARG A 70 -5.87 4.60 -12.54
CA ARG A 70 -6.59 4.28 -13.79
C ARG A 70 -7.88 5.08 -13.94
N ARG A 71 -8.61 5.30 -12.84
CA ARG A 71 -9.91 5.96 -12.86
C ARG A 71 -9.83 7.48 -12.95
N TYR A 72 -8.90 8.09 -12.23
CA TYR A 72 -8.83 9.55 -12.08
C TYR A 72 -7.61 10.17 -12.74
N GLY A 73 -6.66 9.38 -13.23
CA GLY A 73 -5.43 9.89 -13.82
C GLY A 73 -4.58 10.72 -12.85
N VAL A 74 -4.58 10.34 -11.58
CA VAL A 74 -3.74 11.01 -10.56
C VAL A 74 -2.26 10.72 -10.79
N ASP A 75 -1.40 11.62 -10.32
CA ASP A 75 0.03 11.62 -10.63
C ASP A 75 0.87 10.74 -9.71
N ALA A 76 0.29 10.24 -8.63
CA ALA A 76 0.93 9.32 -7.72
C ALA A 76 -0.06 8.31 -7.14
N ALA A 77 0.42 7.14 -6.82
CA ALA A 77 -0.33 6.11 -6.11
C ALA A 77 0.17 6.01 -4.66
N VAL A 78 -0.76 5.78 -3.73
CA VAL A 78 -0.43 5.40 -2.35
C VAL A 78 -0.68 3.91 -2.22
N LEU A 79 0.35 3.16 -1.84
CA LEU A 79 0.27 1.71 -1.66
C LEU A 79 -0.87 1.36 -0.71
N PHE A 80 -1.72 0.44 -1.15
CA PHE A 80 -2.74 -0.15 -0.28
C PHE A 80 -2.08 -1.00 0.79
N SER A 81 -1.88 -0.41 1.96
CA SER A 81 -1.22 -1.00 3.11
C SER A 81 -1.80 -0.39 4.40
N ASP A 82 -1.31 -0.83 5.53
CA ASP A 82 -1.60 -0.28 6.85
C ASP A 82 -0.31 -0.06 7.63
N ILE A 83 -0.34 0.88 8.57
CA ILE A 83 0.81 1.18 9.46
C ILE A 83 1.17 0.00 10.37
N VAL A 84 0.26 -0.95 10.57
CA VAL A 84 0.51 -2.17 11.36
C VAL A 84 1.24 -3.26 10.57
N THR A 85 1.34 -3.15 9.24
CA THR A 85 1.98 -4.17 8.40
C THR A 85 3.41 -4.52 8.83
N PRO A 86 4.32 -3.55 9.08
CA PRO A 86 5.67 -3.87 9.57
C PRO A 86 5.66 -4.51 10.94
N VAL A 87 4.70 -4.15 11.79
CA VAL A 87 4.55 -4.69 13.15
C VAL A 87 4.08 -6.13 13.09
N HIS A 88 3.14 -6.45 12.20
CA HIS A 88 2.72 -7.83 11.91
C HIS A 88 3.90 -8.67 11.38
N ALA A 89 4.69 -8.12 10.45
CA ALA A 89 5.82 -8.81 9.84
C ALA A 89 6.90 -9.24 10.83
N ILE A 90 7.12 -8.48 11.92
CA ILE A 90 8.05 -8.85 12.99
C ILE A 90 7.46 -9.78 14.05
N GLY A 91 6.25 -10.33 13.84
CA GLY A 91 5.66 -11.37 14.69
C GLY A 91 4.71 -10.87 15.77
N VAL A 92 4.25 -9.63 15.71
CA VAL A 92 3.16 -9.15 16.55
C VAL A 92 1.84 -9.62 15.95
N ASP A 93 1.05 -10.33 16.73
CA ASP A 93 -0.28 -10.79 16.33
C ASP A 93 -1.27 -9.62 16.44
N ILE A 94 -1.38 -8.88 15.35
CA ILE A 94 -2.20 -7.67 15.23
C ILE A 94 -3.10 -7.77 14.00
N ASP A 95 -4.37 -7.50 14.18
CA ASP A 95 -5.35 -7.42 13.08
C ASP A 95 -6.19 -6.16 13.20
N VAL A 96 -6.80 -5.74 12.09
CA VAL A 96 -7.69 -4.57 12.02
C VAL A 96 -9.13 -5.03 12.06
N VAL A 97 -9.72 -4.97 13.24
CA VAL A 97 -11.11 -5.41 13.47
C VAL A 97 -12.09 -4.31 13.06
N PRO A 98 -13.08 -4.62 12.20
CA PRO A 98 -14.09 -3.65 11.77
C PRO A 98 -14.82 -3.00 12.94
N GLY A 99 -14.87 -1.66 12.95
CA GLY A 99 -15.55 -0.88 13.99
C GLY A 99 -14.77 -0.70 15.31
N ILE A 100 -13.65 -1.41 15.47
CA ILE A 100 -12.79 -1.33 16.68
C ILE A 100 -11.44 -0.69 16.32
N GLY A 101 -10.83 -1.11 15.22
CA GLY A 101 -9.50 -0.72 14.81
C GLY A 101 -8.45 -1.81 15.07
N PRO A 102 -7.15 -1.44 15.19
CA PRO A 102 -6.08 -2.40 15.44
C PRO A 102 -6.23 -3.07 16.81
N VAL A 103 -6.21 -4.40 16.81
CA VAL A 103 -6.28 -5.23 18.01
C VAL A 103 -5.07 -6.14 18.05
N VAL A 104 -4.35 -6.14 19.16
CA VAL A 104 -3.24 -7.08 19.43
C VAL A 104 -3.77 -8.18 20.33
N GLU A 105 -3.83 -9.42 19.84
CA GLU A 105 -4.37 -10.55 20.60
C GLU A 105 -3.55 -10.82 21.87
N GLN A 106 -2.24 -10.78 21.75
CA GLN A 106 -1.31 -11.01 22.85
C GLN A 106 -0.40 -9.78 23.07
N PRO A 107 -0.87 -8.75 23.80
CA PRO A 107 -0.08 -7.55 24.03
C PRO A 107 1.24 -7.84 24.74
N PHE A 108 2.28 -7.09 24.40
CA PHE A 108 3.58 -7.14 25.06
C PHE A 108 3.47 -6.40 26.41
N ARG A 109 3.60 -7.10 27.53
CA ARG A 109 3.45 -6.57 28.90
C ARG A 109 4.69 -6.73 29.73
N SER A 110 5.65 -7.55 29.30
CA SER A 110 6.87 -7.85 30.01
C SER A 110 8.07 -7.94 29.06
N ARG A 111 9.28 -7.89 29.63
CA ARG A 111 10.51 -8.09 28.84
C ARG A 111 10.58 -9.50 28.22
N ALA A 112 9.98 -10.48 28.86
CA ALA A 112 9.95 -11.84 28.33
C ALA A 112 9.15 -11.94 27.01
N ASP A 113 8.12 -11.10 26.84
CA ASP A 113 7.30 -11.07 25.64
C ASP A 113 8.09 -10.65 24.39
N LEU A 114 9.18 -9.91 24.56
CA LEU A 114 10.05 -9.48 23.45
C LEU A 114 10.69 -10.69 22.73
N GLY A 115 10.79 -11.84 23.39
CA GLY A 115 11.27 -13.08 22.75
C GLY A 115 10.35 -13.61 21.64
N ARG A 116 9.13 -13.10 21.50
CA ARG A 116 8.20 -13.42 20.41
C ARG A 116 8.50 -12.64 19.12
N LEU A 117 9.26 -11.55 19.21
CA LEU A 117 9.64 -10.75 18.07
C LEU A 117 10.65 -11.51 17.21
N ARG A 118 10.51 -11.37 15.90
CA ARG A 118 11.43 -11.90 14.91
C ARG A 118 12.04 -10.75 14.09
N PRO A 119 13.25 -10.92 13.52
CA PRO A 119 13.80 -9.95 12.59
C PRO A 119 12.82 -9.71 11.43
N LEU A 120 12.75 -8.47 10.98
CA LEU A 120 12.04 -8.15 9.75
C LEU A 120 12.80 -8.77 8.57
N ASP A 121 12.12 -9.60 7.82
CA ASP A 121 12.60 -10.10 6.54
C ASP A 121 11.83 -9.36 5.42
N PRO A 122 12.49 -8.44 4.70
CA PRO A 122 11.82 -7.68 3.65
C PRO A 122 11.52 -8.50 2.39
N GLU A 123 12.06 -9.72 2.30
CA GLU A 123 11.91 -10.63 1.15
C GLU A 123 10.93 -11.79 1.43
N ALA A 124 10.35 -11.85 2.65
CA ALA A 124 9.44 -12.90 3.06
C ALA A 124 8.00 -12.64 2.62
#